data_fc76a803e4ac24069a05dc802a6681cd
#
_entry.id   fc76a803e4ac24069a05dc802a6681cd
#
_cell.length_a   1.000
_cell.length_b   1.000
_cell.length_c   1.000
_cell.angle_alpha   90.00
_cell.angle_beta   90.00
_cell.angle_gamma   90.00
#
_symmetry.space_group_name_H-M   'P 1'
#
loop_
_entity.id
_entity.type
_entity.pdbx_description
1 polymer ?
#
loop_
_entity_poly.entity_id
_entity_poly.type
_entity_poly.pdbx_seq_one_letter_code
_entity_poly.pdbx_strand_id
1 'polypeptide(L)'
;LGQVTKALLDSDFAKVPYELAKGKNVLVIGGGDTGNDCVGTSIRLGAKSVIQLEMMPKPPVERTPSNPWPQWPRVLKTDYGQEEAIAVFGHDPRVYQTTVTEFIKDKNGNVCQAKLTKLKSEKDPKTGRMMMVPVEGTEEVIPVDVVLIAAGFLGSEKYVTDAFKVAINGRTNVDTKPDQYQTSVDKVFTAGDMHRGQSLVAVSYTHLRAHET
;
A
#
# COMPACT_ATOMS: atom_id res chain seq x y z
N LEU A 1 -9.61 5.83 4.69
CA LEU A 1 -10.76 5.00 4.28
C LEU A 1 -11.67 4.72 5.47
N GLY A 2 -11.23 4.04 6.53
CA GLY A 2 -12.08 3.64 7.66
C GLY A 2 -12.86 4.78 8.30
N GLN A 3 -12.28 5.96 8.48
CA GLN A 3 -12.99 7.14 9.01
C GLN A 3 -14.13 7.58 8.11
N VAL A 4 -13.94 7.57 6.79
CA VAL A 4 -14.98 7.94 5.82
C VAL A 4 -16.10 6.92 5.84
N THR A 5 -15.77 5.63 5.77
CA THR A 5 -16.74 4.54 5.85
C THR A 5 -17.55 4.62 7.14
N LYS A 6 -16.86 4.82 8.27
CA LYS A 6 -17.53 4.95 9.57
C LYS A 6 -18.47 6.15 9.60
N ALA A 7 -18.07 7.32 9.15
CA ALA A 7 -18.89 8.53 9.13
C ALA A 7 -20.16 8.35 8.26
N LEU A 8 -20.03 7.68 7.12
CA LEU A 8 -21.14 7.36 6.24
C LEU A 8 -22.11 6.38 6.91
N LEU A 9 -21.62 5.30 7.47
CA LEU A 9 -22.47 4.29 8.15
C LEU A 9 -23.14 4.85 9.41
N ASP A 10 -22.40 5.57 10.26
CA ASP A 10 -22.95 6.16 11.49
C ASP A 10 -24.06 7.21 11.22
N SER A 11 -24.07 7.78 10.02
CA SER A 11 -25.03 8.81 9.61
C SER A 11 -26.09 8.31 8.62
N ASP A 12 -26.16 7.01 8.37
CA ASP A 12 -26.99 6.42 7.31
C ASP A 12 -26.80 7.14 5.96
N PHE A 13 -25.54 7.37 5.59
CA PHE A 13 -25.09 8.06 4.38
C PHE A 13 -25.49 9.55 4.29
N ALA A 14 -26.01 10.14 5.37
CA ALA A 14 -26.43 11.55 5.38
C ALA A 14 -25.26 12.55 5.51
N LYS A 15 -24.10 12.12 6.03
CA LYS A 15 -22.94 12.98 6.29
C LYS A 15 -21.70 12.47 5.59
N VAL A 16 -21.18 13.25 4.65
CA VAL A 16 -19.89 13.01 4.01
C VAL A 16 -18.83 13.87 4.71
N PRO A 17 -17.73 13.29 5.22
CA PRO A 17 -16.69 14.02 5.96
C PRO A 17 -15.73 14.76 5.00
N TYR A 18 -16.25 15.74 4.27
CA TYR A 18 -15.48 16.52 3.29
C TYR A 18 -14.28 17.23 3.90
N GLU A 19 -14.32 17.59 5.16
CA GLU A 19 -13.25 18.26 5.90
C GLU A 19 -11.93 17.47 5.92
N LEU A 20 -11.99 16.17 5.69
CA LEU A 20 -10.80 15.34 5.64
C LEU A 20 -9.90 15.67 4.44
N ALA A 21 -10.46 15.98 3.26
CA ALA A 21 -9.67 16.22 2.06
C ALA A 21 -10.08 17.45 1.23
N LYS A 22 -11.25 18.06 1.45
CA LYS A 22 -11.74 19.16 0.62
C LYS A 22 -10.77 20.34 0.57
N GLY A 23 -10.37 20.70 -0.65
CA GLY A 23 -9.45 21.82 -0.91
C GLY A 23 -7.99 21.57 -0.48
N LYS A 24 -7.64 20.34 -0.08
CA LYS A 24 -6.30 19.97 0.41
C LYS A 24 -5.44 19.33 -0.66
N ASN A 25 -4.13 19.49 -0.53
CA ASN A 25 -3.13 18.73 -1.28
C ASN A 25 -2.88 17.40 -0.54
N VAL A 26 -3.24 16.29 -1.18
CA VAL A 26 -3.16 14.96 -0.59
C VAL A 26 -1.98 14.19 -1.17
N LEU A 27 -1.15 13.64 -0.29
CA LEU A 27 -0.06 12.74 -0.64
C LEU A 27 -0.40 11.32 -0.19
N VAL A 28 -0.46 10.39 -1.13
CA VAL A 28 -0.65 8.96 -0.88
C VAL A 28 0.69 8.24 -1.04
N ILE A 29 1.12 7.50 -0.02
CA ILE A 29 2.36 6.72 -0.05
C ILE A 29 2.01 5.25 -0.23
N GLY A 30 2.30 4.71 -1.40
CA GLY A 30 2.06 3.33 -1.79
C GLY A 30 1.23 3.20 -3.08
N GLY A 31 1.69 2.35 -3.98
CA GLY A 31 1.13 2.14 -5.32
C GLY A 31 0.11 1.01 -5.43
N GLY A 32 -0.20 0.29 -4.34
CA GLY A 32 -1.13 -0.83 -4.34
C GLY A 32 -2.61 -0.44 -4.29
N ASP A 33 -3.49 -1.45 -4.16
CA ASP A 33 -4.95 -1.29 -4.17
C ASP A 33 -5.44 -0.32 -3.09
N THR A 34 -4.88 -0.39 -1.87
CA THR A 34 -5.21 0.57 -0.80
C THR A 34 -4.83 2.01 -1.17
N GLY A 35 -3.71 2.18 -1.87
CA GLY A 35 -3.30 3.49 -2.39
C GLY A 35 -4.29 4.03 -3.43
N ASN A 36 -4.73 3.17 -4.34
CA ASN A 36 -5.76 3.50 -5.31
C ASN A 36 -7.08 3.93 -4.64
N ASP A 37 -7.53 3.19 -3.63
CA ASP A 37 -8.72 3.53 -2.82
C ASP A 37 -8.57 4.89 -2.13
N CYS A 38 -7.37 5.20 -1.62
CA CYS A 38 -7.06 6.49 -1.02
C CYS A 38 -7.14 7.62 -2.05
N VAL A 39 -6.65 7.41 -3.27
CA VAL A 39 -6.75 8.38 -4.37
C VAL A 39 -8.21 8.69 -4.69
N GLY A 40 -9.02 7.68 -5.04
CA GLY A 40 -10.42 7.85 -5.41
C GLY A 40 -11.25 8.47 -4.27
N THR A 41 -11.03 8.03 -3.03
CA THR A 41 -11.71 8.60 -1.87
C THR A 41 -11.36 10.08 -1.66
N SER A 42 -10.10 10.46 -1.82
CA SER A 42 -9.66 11.85 -1.67
C SER A 42 -10.29 12.75 -2.71
N ILE A 43 -10.39 12.29 -3.97
CA ILE A 43 -11.03 13.01 -5.06
C ILE A 43 -12.52 13.24 -4.76
N ARG A 44 -13.24 12.20 -4.35
CA ARG A 44 -14.67 12.28 -3.99
C ARG A 44 -14.93 13.18 -2.80
N LEU A 45 -13.97 13.33 -1.90
CA LEU A 45 -14.01 14.30 -0.80
C LEU A 45 -13.60 15.72 -1.23
N GLY A 46 -13.29 15.97 -2.50
CA GLY A 46 -12.99 17.29 -3.05
C GLY A 46 -11.56 17.77 -2.80
N ALA A 47 -10.59 16.88 -2.83
CA ALA A 47 -9.17 17.26 -2.76
C ALA A 47 -8.79 18.22 -3.88
N LYS A 48 -7.90 19.19 -3.57
CA LYS A 48 -7.35 20.13 -4.54
C LYS A 48 -6.37 19.47 -5.50
N SER A 49 -5.57 18.56 -4.96
CA SER A 49 -4.64 17.72 -5.73
C SER A 49 -4.42 16.41 -5.01
N VAL A 50 -4.08 15.37 -5.77
CA VAL A 50 -3.67 14.06 -5.22
C VAL A 50 -2.42 13.59 -5.94
N ILE A 51 -1.38 13.24 -5.18
CA ILE A 51 -0.16 12.60 -5.67
C ILE A 51 -0.04 11.25 -5.00
N GLN A 52 0.21 10.19 -5.77
CA GLN A 52 0.45 8.84 -5.29
C GLN A 52 1.90 8.44 -5.56
N LEU A 53 2.68 8.17 -4.51
CA LEU A 53 4.06 7.74 -4.65
C LEU A 53 4.16 6.23 -4.78
N GLU A 54 4.93 5.78 -5.76
CA GLU A 54 5.30 4.39 -5.97
C GLU A 54 6.84 4.27 -5.97
N MET A 55 7.36 3.44 -5.08
CA MET A 55 8.80 3.22 -4.98
C MET A 55 9.37 2.49 -6.19
N MET A 56 8.58 1.59 -6.78
CA MET A 56 9.01 0.74 -7.88
C MET A 56 9.01 1.50 -9.21
N PRO A 57 9.78 1.03 -10.20
CA PRO A 57 9.69 1.55 -11.56
C PRO A 57 8.28 1.40 -12.15
N LYS A 58 7.93 2.32 -13.04
CA LYS A 58 6.68 2.22 -13.79
C LYS A 58 6.65 0.90 -14.58
N PRO A 59 5.62 0.07 -14.39
CA PRO A 59 5.47 -1.16 -15.15
C PRO A 59 5.34 -0.87 -16.67
N PRO A 60 5.77 -1.79 -17.53
CA PRO A 60 5.53 -1.69 -18.96
C PRO A 60 4.04 -1.75 -19.30
N VAL A 61 3.63 -1.15 -20.41
CA VAL A 61 2.23 -1.21 -20.86
C VAL A 61 1.86 -2.61 -21.35
N GLU A 62 2.80 -3.29 -21.97
CA GLU A 62 2.64 -4.64 -22.53
C GLU A 62 3.57 -5.64 -21.85
N ARG A 63 3.29 -6.93 -22.01
CA ARG A 63 4.16 -8.00 -21.51
C ARG A 63 5.55 -7.95 -22.12
N THR A 64 6.54 -8.13 -21.27
CA THR A 64 7.93 -8.25 -21.70
C THR A 64 8.31 -9.72 -21.92
N PRO A 65 9.40 -10.01 -22.64
CA PRO A 65 9.92 -11.38 -22.79
C PRO A 65 10.23 -12.07 -21.45
N SER A 66 10.54 -11.31 -20.40
CA SER A 66 10.77 -11.83 -19.04
C SER A 66 9.48 -12.14 -18.28
N ASN A 67 8.30 -11.83 -18.83
CA ASN A 67 6.99 -12.12 -18.25
C ASN A 67 6.03 -12.67 -19.31
N PRO A 68 6.33 -13.84 -19.92
CA PRO A 68 5.48 -14.44 -20.95
C PRO A 68 4.20 -15.02 -20.37
N TRP A 69 3.20 -15.23 -21.21
CA TRP A 69 2.05 -16.06 -20.87
C TRP A 69 2.50 -17.50 -20.57
N PRO A 70 1.96 -18.24 -19.61
CA PRO A 70 0.75 -17.95 -18.81
C PRO A 70 1.01 -17.24 -17.46
N GLN A 71 2.19 -16.70 -17.23
CA GLN A 71 2.48 -15.99 -15.99
C GLN A 71 1.51 -14.83 -15.76
N TRP A 72 1.30 -14.49 -14.48
CA TRP A 72 0.52 -13.30 -14.12
C TRP A 72 1.11 -12.04 -14.77
N PRO A 73 0.32 -11.20 -15.45
CA PRO A 73 0.83 -10.04 -16.18
C PRO A 73 1.40 -8.98 -15.23
N ARG A 74 2.68 -8.66 -15.41
CA ARG A 74 3.36 -7.55 -14.73
C ARG A 74 3.36 -6.31 -15.62
N VAL A 75 2.17 -5.79 -15.89
CA VAL A 75 1.96 -4.64 -16.77
C VAL A 75 1.31 -3.50 -15.99
N LEU A 76 1.42 -2.29 -16.54
CA LEU A 76 0.74 -1.12 -15.99
C LEU A 76 -0.77 -1.36 -15.98
N LYS A 77 -1.34 -1.31 -14.79
CA LYS A 77 -2.78 -1.28 -14.59
C LYS A 77 -3.17 0.10 -14.10
N THR A 78 -4.25 0.61 -14.65
CA THR A 78 -4.90 1.82 -14.15
C THR A 78 -6.23 1.38 -13.57
N ASP A 79 -6.45 1.69 -12.32
CA ASP A 79 -7.66 1.30 -11.61
C ASP A 79 -8.53 2.55 -11.38
N TYR A 80 -9.75 2.34 -10.86
CA TYR A 80 -10.79 3.35 -10.79
C TYR A 80 -10.34 4.69 -10.16
N GLY A 81 -9.52 4.67 -9.10
CA GLY A 81 -9.06 5.89 -8.43
C GLY A 81 -8.07 6.68 -9.26
N GLN A 82 -7.15 6.00 -10.00
CA GLN A 82 -6.28 6.67 -10.95
C GLN A 82 -7.07 7.20 -12.16
N GLU A 83 -8.07 6.45 -12.65
CA GLU A 83 -8.95 6.90 -13.73
C GLU A 83 -9.74 8.15 -13.32
N GLU A 84 -10.28 8.18 -12.11
CA GLU A 84 -10.93 9.37 -11.55
C GLU A 84 -9.95 10.56 -11.46
N ALA A 85 -8.70 10.34 -11.05
CA ALA A 85 -7.69 11.38 -11.02
C ALA A 85 -7.38 11.93 -12.41
N ILE A 86 -7.24 11.07 -13.41
CA ILE A 86 -7.03 11.46 -14.81
C ILE A 86 -8.23 12.28 -15.30
N ALA A 87 -9.45 11.88 -15.00
CA ALA A 87 -10.65 12.58 -15.41
C ALA A 87 -10.78 13.98 -14.75
N VAL A 88 -10.41 14.11 -13.48
CA VAL A 88 -10.57 15.35 -12.71
C VAL A 88 -9.38 16.30 -12.87
N PHE A 89 -8.14 15.77 -12.86
CA PHE A 89 -6.91 16.58 -12.87
C PHE A 89 -6.19 16.58 -14.23
N GLY A 90 -6.59 15.75 -15.19
CA GLY A 90 -5.99 15.67 -16.52
C GLY A 90 -4.70 14.85 -16.59
N HIS A 91 -4.28 14.20 -15.51
CA HIS A 91 -3.05 13.39 -15.47
C HIS A 91 -3.13 12.25 -14.46
N ASP A 92 -2.31 11.20 -14.67
CA ASP A 92 -2.12 10.10 -13.74
C ASP A 92 -1.49 10.63 -12.43
N PRO A 93 -2.07 10.33 -11.26
CA PRO A 93 -1.56 10.83 -9.98
C PRO A 93 -0.27 10.14 -9.53
N ARG A 94 0.15 9.04 -10.18
CA ARG A 94 1.28 8.23 -9.76
C ARG A 94 2.62 8.83 -10.16
N VAL A 95 3.52 8.92 -9.17
CA VAL A 95 4.92 9.31 -9.34
C VAL A 95 5.78 8.11 -8.95
N TYR A 96 6.40 7.49 -9.95
CA TYR A 96 7.20 6.27 -9.80
C TYR A 96 8.64 6.57 -9.36
N GLN A 97 9.29 5.55 -8.80
CA GLN A 97 10.67 5.63 -8.31
C GLN A 97 10.90 6.84 -7.41
N THR A 98 9.97 7.08 -6.49
CA THR A 98 10.00 8.26 -5.61
C THR A 98 9.55 7.87 -4.21
N THR A 99 10.21 8.43 -3.22
CA THR A 99 9.85 8.27 -1.80
C THR A 99 9.87 9.59 -1.06
N VAL A 100 9.27 9.61 0.14
CA VAL A 100 9.38 10.75 1.07
C VAL A 100 10.59 10.53 1.96
N THR A 101 11.39 11.58 2.14
CA THR A 101 12.51 11.60 3.08
C THR A 101 12.20 12.39 4.34
N GLU A 102 11.33 13.40 4.26
CA GLU A 102 11.01 14.28 5.38
C GLU A 102 9.60 14.85 5.25
N PHE A 103 8.91 15.03 6.38
CA PHE A 103 7.70 15.82 6.49
C PHE A 103 8.00 17.12 7.23
N ILE A 104 7.70 18.24 6.58
CA ILE A 104 7.90 19.58 7.14
C ILE A 104 6.58 20.01 7.78
N LYS A 105 6.67 20.51 9.01
CA LYS A 105 5.52 20.96 9.80
C LYS A 105 5.44 22.48 9.82
N ASP A 106 4.22 22.98 9.90
CA ASP A 106 3.95 24.38 10.17
C ASP A 106 4.18 24.72 11.67
N LYS A 107 3.99 26.00 12.03
CA LYS A 107 4.12 26.47 13.41
C LYS A 107 3.12 25.86 14.41
N ASN A 108 2.07 25.21 13.91
CA ASN A 108 1.05 24.54 14.72
C ASN A 108 1.32 23.03 14.85
N GLY A 109 2.36 22.53 14.21
CA GLY A 109 2.74 21.10 14.22
C GLY A 109 2.03 20.27 13.15
N ASN A 110 1.23 20.87 12.26
CA ASN A 110 0.60 20.17 11.15
C ASN A 110 1.58 20.01 9.98
N VAL A 111 1.45 18.91 9.23
CA VAL A 111 2.19 18.76 7.99
C VAL A 111 1.79 19.85 6.99
N CYS A 112 2.76 20.50 6.38
CA CYS A 112 2.51 21.51 5.35
C CYS A 112 3.31 21.27 4.06
N GLN A 113 4.39 20.49 4.12
CA GLN A 113 5.20 20.10 2.96
C GLN A 113 5.78 18.72 3.16
N ALA A 114 6.14 18.06 2.05
CA ALA A 114 6.92 16.82 2.04
C ALA A 114 8.13 16.99 1.14
N LYS A 115 9.29 16.50 1.62
CA LYS A 115 10.52 16.39 0.84
C LYS A 115 10.56 15.02 0.19
N LEU A 116 10.58 15.00 -1.14
CA LEU A 116 10.65 13.79 -1.95
C LEU A 116 12.07 13.59 -2.48
N THR A 117 12.43 12.36 -2.78
CA THR A 117 13.65 12.03 -3.52
C THR A 117 13.38 10.92 -4.53
N LYS A 118 14.09 10.95 -5.65
CA LYS A 118 14.05 9.86 -6.63
C LYS A 118 14.80 8.64 -6.12
N LEU A 119 14.37 7.49 -6.59
CA LEU A 119 14.97 6.20 -6.29
C LEU A 119 15.51 5.57 -7.56
N LYS A 120 16.59 4.81 -7.43
CA LYS A 120 17.09 3.92 -8.47
C LYS A 120 17.22 2.49 -7.94
N SER A 121 17.08 1.53 -8.83
CA SER A 121 17.31 0.13 -8.51
C SER A 121 18.80 -0.18 -8.51
N GLU A 122 19.35 -0.65 -7.41
CA GLU A 122 20.72 -1.13 -7.30
C GLU A 122 20.76 -2.53 -6.71
N LYS A 123 21.73 -3.34 -7.16
CA LYS A 123 21.94 -4.68 -6.62
C LYS A 123 22.83 -4.58 -5.38
N ASP A 124 22.31 -5.04 -4.25
CA ASP A 124 23.12 -5.13 -3.01
C ASP A 124 24.30 -6.10 -3.24
N PRO A 125 25.55 -5.63 -3.11
CA PRO A 125 26.72 -6.45 -3.35
C PRO A 125 26.86 -7.64 -2.36
N LYS A 126 26.26 -7.56 -1.18
CA LYS A 126 26.34 -8.60 -0.15
C LYS A 126 25.28 -9.67 -0.30
N THR A 127 24.05 -9.26 -0.58
CA THR A 127 22.90 -10.19 -0.64
C THR A 127 22.48 -10.54 -2.06
N GLY A 128 22.97 -9.79 -3.07
CA GLY A 128 22.57 -9.93 -4.47
C GLY A 128 21.12 -9.49 -4.76
N ARG A 129 20.39 -8.97 -3.78
CA ARG A 129 19.01 -8.51 -3.92
C ARG A 129 18.95 -7.12 -4.53
N MET A 130 17.92 -6.87 -5.33
CA MET A 130 17.64 -5.52 -5.83
C MET A 130 17.05 -4.68 -4.69
N MET A 131 17.62 -3.50 -4.50
CA MET A 131 17.19 -2.49 -3.53
C MET A 131 16.91 -1.18 -4.24
N MET A 132 15.95 -0.43 -3.71
CA MET A 132 15.69 0.93 -4.15
C MET A 132 16.48 1.89 -3.26
N VAL A 133 17.42 2.61 -3.86
CA VAL A 133 18.28 3.56 -3.16
C VAL A 133 18.02 5.00 -3.59
N PRO A 134 18.11 5.97 -2.68
CA PRO A 134 17.95 7.39 -3.02
C PRO A 134 19.01 7.86 -4.03
N VAL A 135 18.61 8.78 -4.91
CA VAL A 135 19.48 9.46 -5.84
C VAL A 135 19.75 10.87 -5.29
N GLU A 136 20.99 11.14 -4.91
CA GLU A 136 21.41 12.44 -4.40
C GLU A 136 21.15 13.57 -5.40
N GLY A 137 20.78 14.74 -4.89
CA GLY A 137 20.53 15.94 -5.72
C GLY A 137 19.21 15.91 -6.49
N THR A 138 18.31 14.97 -6.15
CA THR A 138 16.96 14.89 -6.77
C THR A 138 15.83 15.28 -5.80
N GLU A 139 16.21 15.91 -4.70
CA GLU A 139 15.26 16.31 -3.68
C GLU A 139 14.33 17.42 -4.19
N GLU A 140 13.07 17.23 -3.96
CA GLU A 140 12.00 18.18 -4.31
C GLU A 140 11.09 18.37 -3.09
N VAL A 141 10.69 19.60 -2.82
CA VAL A 141 9.73 19.92 -1.76
C VAL A 141 8.39 20.29 -2.39
N ILE A 142 7.34 19.56 -1.99
CA ILE A 142 5.98 19.77 -2.46
C ILE A 142 5.06 20.21 -1.31
N PRO A 143 4.02 21.02 -1.57
CA PRO A 143 3.00 21.34 -0.58
C PRO A 143 2.13 20.12 -0.31
N VAL A 144 1.86 19.82 0.97
CA VAL A 144 1.05 18.68 1.41
C VAL A 144 0.27 19.09 2.66
N ASP A 145 -1.04 18.90 2.63
CA ASP A 145 -1.91 19.14 3.78
C ASP A 145 -2.36 17.85 4.46
N VAL A 146 -2.37 16.73 3.71
CA VAL A 146 -2.79 15.41 4.20
C VAL A 146 -1.86 14.33 3.64
N VAL A 147 -1.40 13.45 4.52
CA VAL A 147 -0.60 12.26 4.15
C VAL A 147 -1.39 11.00 4.47
N LEU A 148 -1.54 10.13 3.48
CA LEU A 148 -2.17 8.81 3.60
C LEU A 148 -1.12 7.74 3.35
N ILE A 149 -0.80 6.95 4.39
CA ILE A 149 0.20 5.88 4.28
C ILE A 149 -0.53 4.59 3.90
N ALA A 150 -0.25 4.08 2.70
CA ALA A 150 -0.80 2.86 2.12
C ALA A 150 0.33 1.90 1.69
N ALA A 151 1.37 1.80 2.53
CA ALA A 151 2.62 1.11 2.25
C ALA A 151 2.63 -0.35 2.75
N GLY A 152 1.47 -1.00 2.86
CA GLY A 152 1.32 -2.37 3.30
C GLY A 152 0.98 -2.52 4.79
N PHE A 153 1.21 -3.71 5.32
CA PHE A 153 0.85 -4.10 6.68
C PHE A 153 2.07 -4.55 7.47
N LEU A 154 1.98 -4.51 8.79
CA LEU A 154 3.08 -4.86 9.68
C LEU A 154 3.12 -6.35 10.06
N GLY A 155 2.28 -7.17 9.43
CA GLY A 155 2.18 -8.61 9.73
C GLY A 155 1.07 -8.93 10.73
N SER A 156 1.24 -10.02 11.47
CA SER A 156 0.25 -10.50 12.42
C SER A 156 0.19 -9.63 13.68
N GLU A 157 -1.02 -9.46 14.20
CA GLU A 157 -1.23 -8.74 15.46
C GLU A 157 -0.58 -9.48 16.63
N LYS A 158 0.32 -8.80 17.34
CA LYS A 158 1.14 -9.41 18.38
C LYS A 158 0.30 -10.04 19.51
N TYR A 159 -0.79 -9.40 19.92
CA TYR A 159 -1.64 -9.93 20.99
C TYR A 159 -2.27 -11.29 20.63
N VAL A 160 -2.53 -11.54 19.33
CA VAL A 160 -3.07 -12.83 18.84
C VAL A 160 -1.96 -13.88 18.88
N THR A 161 -0.80 -13.57 18.30
CA THR A 161 0.33 -14.52 18.27
C THR A 161 0.81 -14.88 19.68
N ASP A 162 0.82 -13.94 20.61
CA ASP A 162 1.15 -14.18 22.03
C ASP A 162 0.10 -15.06 22.71
N ALA A 163 -1.18 -14.82 22.48
CA ALA A 163 -2.27 -15.61 23.08
C ALA A 163 -2.21 -17.09 22.66
N PHE A 164 -1.90 -17.35 21.39
CA PHE A 164 -1.72 -18.72 20.87
C PHE A 164 -0.31 -19.28 21.05
N LYS A 165 0.64 -18.47 21.50
CA LYS A 165 2.07 -18.82 21.69
C LYS A 165 2.73 -19.38 20.43
N VAL A 166 2.32 -18.90 19.26
CA VAL A 166 2.85 -19.34 17.97
C VAL A 166 4.12 -18.59 17.62
N ALA A 167 5.07 -19.26 16.97
CA ALA A 167 6.26 -18.62 16.43
C ALA A 167 5.91 -17.72 15.24
N ILE A 168 6.69 -16.64 15.07
CA ILE A 168 6.59 -15.71 13.94
C ILE A 168 7.90 -15.70 13.14
N ASN A 169 7.81 -15.55 11.84
CA ASN A 169 8.96 -15.45 10.95
C ASN A 169 9.51 -14.02 10.85
N GLY A 170 10.59 -13.83 10.09
CA GLY A 170 11.22 -12.52 9.89
C GLY A 170 10.36 -11.45 9.18
N ARG A 171 9.17 -11.83 8.66
CA ARG A 171 8.16 -10.91 8.09
C ARG A 171 7.01 -10.65 9.06
N THR A 172 7.13 -11.09 10.31
CA THR A 172 6.10 -11.00 11.36
C THR A 172 4.81 -11.77 11.06
N ASN A 173 4.83 -12.71 10.10
CA ASN A 173 3.76 -13.66 9.89
C ASN A 173 3.96 -14.88 10.80
N VAL A 174 2.89 -15.63 11.06
CA VAL A 174 2.98 -16.89 11.81
C VAL A 174 3.85 -17.87 11.04
N ASP A 175 4.84 -18.44 11.70
CA ASP A 175 5.79 -19.34 11.10
C ASP A 175 5.21 -20.74 10.92
N THR A 176 5.42 -21.32 9.73
CA THR A 176 5.02 -22.68 9.37
C THR A 176 6.11 -23.32 8.53
N LYS A 177 6.13 -24.63 8.44
CA LYS A 177 6.96 -25.31 7.44
C LYS A 177 6.45 -25.01 6.03
N PRO A 178 7.32 -25.08 5.01
CA PRO A 178 6.90 -24.94 3.61
C PRO A 178 5.70 -25.86 3.29
N ASP A 179 4.73 -25.31 2.58
CA ASP A 179 3.51 -25.99 2.14
C ASP A 179 2.68 -26.65 3.27
N GLN A 180 2.85 -26.15 4.50
CA GLN A 180 2.09 -26.59 5.66
C GLN A 180 1.39 -25.41 6.31
N TYR A 181 0.30 -25.69 7.01
CA TYR A 181 -0.50 -24.68 7.72
C TYR A 181 -0.44 -24.86 9.24
N GLN A 182 0.17 -25.94 9.72
CA GLN A 182 0.38 -26.18 11.14
C GLN A 182 1.47 -25.24 11.67
N THR A 183 1.17 -24.60 12.78
CA THR A 183 2.08 -23.67 13.46
C THR A 183 3.11 -24.42 14.33
N SER A 184 3.91 -23.69 15.08
CA SER A 184 4.81 -24.23 16.09
C SER A 184 4.10 -24.90 17.28
N VAL A 185 2.77 -24.71 17.40
CA VAL A 185 1.94 -25.28 18.48
C VAL A 185 1.09 -26.40 17.92
N ASP A 186 1.09 -27.56 18.60
CA ASP A 186 0.30 -28.72 18.18
C ASP A 186 -1.20 -28.38 18.09
N LYS A 187 -1.86 -28.89 17.03
CA LYS A 187 -3.29 -28.64 16.74
C LYS A 187 -3.69 -27.18 16.50
N VAL A 188 -2.70 -26.28 16.34
CA VAL A 188 -2.94 -24.89 15.96
C VAL A 188 -2.49 -24.67 14.53
N PHE A 189 -3.39 -24.18 13.70
CA PHE A 189 -3.17 -23.94 12.28
C PHE A 189 -3.35 -22.46 11.97
N THR A 190 -2.70 -21.99 10.91
CA THR A 190 -2.81 -20.61 10.42
C THR A 190 -3.09 -20.60 8.93
N ALA A 191 -3.87 -19.62 8.47
CA ALA A 191 -4.20 -19.44 7.05
C ALA A 191 -4.32 -17.95 6.69
N GLY A 192 -4.43 -17.64 5.42
CA GLY A 192 -4.65 -16.28 4.92
C GLY A 192 -3.49 -15.34 5.22
N ASP A 193 -3.82 -14.11 5.62
CA ASP A 193 -2.85 -13.03 5.81
C ASP A 193 -1.86 -13.31 6.94
N MET A 194 -2.27 -13.98 8.01
CA MET A 194 -1.37 -14.36 9.09
C MET A 194 -0.31 -15.38 8.66
N HIS A 195 -0.63 -16.23 7.69
CA HIS A 195 0.29 -17.24 7.16
C HIS A 195 1.23 -16.66 6.09
N ARG A 196 0.65 -16.03 5.07
CA ARG A 196 1.35 -15.65 3.84
C ARG A 196 1.73 -14.17 3.77
N GLY A 197 1.12 -13.33 4.57
CA GLY A 197 1.05 -11.88 4.40
C GLY A 197 -0.23 -11.49 3.65
N GLN A 198 -0.49 -10.19 3.60
CA GLN A 198 -1.73 -9.66 3.03
C GLN A 198 -1.95 -10.14 1.59
N SER A 199 -3.18 -10.56 1.30
CA SER A 199 -3.58 -11.10 0.02
C SER A 199 -5.09 -10.93 -0.20
N LEU A 200 -5.59 -11.39 -1.34
CA LEU A 200 -7.03 -11.38 -1.61
C LEU A 200 -7.76 -12.36 -0.67
N VAL A 201 -9.00 -12.02 -0.30
CA VAL A 201 -9.87 -12.88 0.50
C VAL A 201 -10.02 -14.28 -0.13
N ALA A 202 -10.06 -14.35 -1.47
CA ALA A 202 -10.09 -15.62 -2.20
C ALA A 202 -8.89 -16.54 -1.88
N VAL A 203 -7.71 -15.99 -1.62
CA VAL A 203 -6.52 -16.78 -1.23
C VAL A 203 -6.69 -17.35 0.17
N SER A 204 -7.21 -16.55 1.12
CA SER A 204 -7.51 -17.02 2.47
C SER A 204 -8.52 -18.16 2.46
N TYR A 205 -9.57 -18.02 1.68
CA TYR A 205 -10.60 -19.06 1.51
C TYR A 205 -10.03 -20.35 0.89
N THR A 206 -9.17 -20.23 -0.12
CA THR A 206 -8.48 -21.37 -0.73
C THR A 206 -7.61 -22.10 0.28
N HIS A 207 -6.89 -21.39 1.14
CA HIS A 207 -6.08 -22.00 2.21
C HIS A 207 -6.93 -22.79 3.21
N LEU A 208 -8.10 -22.29 3.57
CA LEU A 208 -9.01 -22.97 4.50
C LEU A 208 -9.61 -24.24 3.86
N ARG A 209 -10.03 -24.19 2.59
CA ARG A 209 -10.63 -25.33 1.88
C ARG A 209 -9.65 -26.43 1.54
N ALA A 210 -8.39 -26.15 1.37
CA ALA A 210 -7.37 -27.17 1.04
C ALA A 210 -7.23 -28.27 2.11
N HIS A 211 -7.88 -28.12 3.25
CA HIS A 211 -7.87 -29.06 4.38
C HIS A 211 -9.22 -29.75 4.62
N GLU A 212 -10.23 -29.49 3.80
CA GLU A 212 -11.54 -30.17 3.89
C GLU A 212 -11.60 -31.48 3.11
N THR A 213 -10.53 -31.81 2.36
CA THR A 213 -10.35 -33.06 1.60
C THR A 213 -9.14 -33.80 2.11
#